data_ebfa176d0416453e48995c1c67a7d2d9
#
_entry.id   ebfa176d0416453e48995c1c67a7d2d9
#
_cell.length_a   1.000
_cell.length_b   1.000
_cell.length_c   1.000
_cell.angle_alpha   90.00
_cell.angle_beta   90.00
_cell.angle_gamma   90.00
#
_symmetry.space_group_name_H-M   'P 1'
#
loop_
_entity.id
_entity.type
_entity.pdbx_description
1 polymer ?
#
loop_
_entity_poly.entity_id
_entity_poly.type
_entity_poly.pdbx_seq_one_letter_code
_entity_poly.pdbx_strand_id
1 'polypeptide(L)'
;MRTFKTVLFSFVFSCLSAQENITLNIKDDGFRSIWYYIGKTNDEYTHKYSGGLGTYPANHYPFSVYSAEANKTFFCYGGASKDPKPSLLHEVAYFDHKTKTVSRPTIVMDKKTDDAHDNPVISIDNEGYIWIFSTSHGVNRPSYIHKSVKPFDIEKFELVKPTYLKDGQIKPFDNFSYLQIYHDDENGFFGFMTHYDTGVLKNGKSKPRRTSSFITSKDGVSWSELQDIGQVQEGHYQSSGAVRMQNGKLKLVSIFNYHPDTEKGAGLDYRANIYYLQTTDFGKTWQNYKDELVLLPLKEVNNAALVLDTQKDKKLAYINDIEFDAKGNEMFSFISSFGPEPGPKNGPYELKTGYFNGKDWNFTKVTEVDHNYDFGTIYHQKNSWSLLAPTNNTPYQYNTGGELELWKYSDKKQEWTLSQPITKNSKKNHSYPRRPIHYHSDFQAFWADGHPRQFSDANLYFSNNKGEVFPLPYQFTGEHFKIQKK
;
A
#
# COMPACT_ATOMS: atom_id res chain seq x y z
N MET A 1 -11.22 5.42 -82.37
CA MET A 1 -11.23 5.92 -80.98
C MET A 1 -11.41 4.73 -80.09
N ARG A 2 -10.35 4.25 -79.41
CA ARG A 2 -10.40 3.14 -78.44
C ARG A 2 -10.29 3.78 -77.05
N THR A 3 -11.34 3.67 -76.25
CA THR A 3 -11.41 4.14 -74.88
C THR A 3 -10.77 3.10 -73.95
N PHE A 4 -9.67 3.50 -73.31
CA PHE A 4 -9.06 2.76 -72.23
C PHE A 4 -9.82 3.07 -70.92
N LYS A 5 -10.39 2.00 -70.27
CA LYS A 5 -10.93 2.09 -68.92
C LYS A 5 -9.81 1.72 -67.93
N THR A 6 -9.35 2.74 -67.18
CA THR A 6 -8.43 2.54 -66.07
C THR A 6 -9.22 2.02 -64.86
N VAL A 7 -8.92 0.84 -64.41
CA VAL A 7 -9.43 0.26 -63.15
C VAL A 7 -8.46 0.65 -62.03
N LEU A 8 -8.94 1.49 -61.13
CA LEU A 8 -8.16 1.89 -59.93
C LEU A 8 -8.41 0.79 -58.85
N PHE A 9 -7.35 0.03 -58.54
CA PHE A 9 -7.36 -0.91 -57.38
C PHE A 9 -7.00 -0.12 -56.14
N SER A 10 -7.97 0.16 -55.26
CA SER A 10 -7.72 0.71 -53.95
C SER A 10 -7.27 -0.45 -53.02
N PHE A 11 -5.98 -0.47 -52.68
CA PHE A 11 -5.48 -1.32 -51.59
C PHE A 11 -5.90 -0.67 -50.28
N VAL A 12 -6.87 -1.25 -49.58
CA VAL A 12 -7.16 -0.93 -48.18
C VAL A 12 -6.12 -1.63 -47.34
N PHE A 13 -5.10 -0.90 -46.88
CA PHE A 13 -4.22 -1.36 -45.81
C PHE A 13 -5.05 -1.33 -44.51
N SER A 14 -5.56 -2.47 -44.08
CA SER A 14 -6.00 -2.67 -42.71
C SER A 14 -4.77 -2.75 -41.82
N CYS A 15 -4.41 -1.64 -41.17
CA CYS A 15 -3.52 -1.66 -40.02
C CYS A 15 -4.23 -2.47 -38.91
N LEU A 16 -3.95 -3.76 -38.83
CA LEU A 16 -4.15 -4.52 -37.62
C LEU A 16 -3.14 -3.99 -36.60
N SER A 17 -3.57 -3.00 -35.78
CA SER A 17 -2.89 -2.70 -34.55
C SER A 17 -2.95 -3.98 -33.69
N ALA A 18 -1.84 -4.65 -33.54
CA ALA A 18 -1.71 -5.73 -32.55
C ALA A 18 -2.07 -5.08 -31.20
N GLN A 19 -3.23 -5.41 -30.65
CA GLN A 19 -3.61 -4.99 -29.32
C GLN A 19 -2.62 -5.64 -28.38
N GLU A 20 -1.76 -4.84 -27.75
CA GLU A 20 -0.74 -5.35 -26.82
C GLU A 20 -1.44 -6.19 -25.75
N ASN A 21 -1.00 -7.42 -25.57
CA ASN A 21 -1.63 -8.32 -24.60
C ASN A 21 -1.23 -7.88 -23.19
N ILE A 22 -2.11 -7.18 -22.49
CA ILE A 22 -1.89 -6.65 -21.15
C ILE A 22 -1.69 -7.77 -20.13
N THR A 23 -2.40 -8.88 -20.29
CA THR A 23 -2.35 -10.03 -19.38
C THR A 23 -1.35 -11.05 -19.89
N LEU A 24 -0.36 -11.41 -19.08
CA LEU A 24 0.72 -12.30 -19.47
C LEU A 24 0.47 -13.76 -19.05
N ASN A 25 0.13 -14.02 -17.78
CA ASN A 25 -0.05 -15.37 -17.23
C ASN A 25 1.19 -16.27 -17.45
N ILE A 26 2.37 -15.74 -17.20
CA ILE A 26 3.65 -16.44 -17.40
C ILE A 26 4.22 -16.81 -16.03
N LYS A 27 4.71 -18.04 -15.87
CA LYS A 27 5.42 -18.44 -14.65
C LYS A 27 6.82 -17.84 -14.63
N ASP A 28 7.15 -17.15 -13.54
CA ASP A 28 8.53 -16.74 -13.27
C ASP A 28 9.32 -17.88 -12.60
N ASP A 29 10.64 -17.87 -12.70
CA ASP A 29 11.53 -18.87 -12.13
C ASP A 29 12.11 -18.49 -10.77
N GLY A 30 11.57 -17.45 -10.11
CA GLY A 30 12.01 -17.02 -8.79
C GLY A 30 11.35 -15.72 -8.35
N PHE A 31 11.75 -15.27 -7.16
CA PHE A 31 11.23 -14.03 -6.54
C PHE A 31 12.28 -12.94 -6.69
N ARG A 32 12.17 -12.16 -7.76
CA ARG A 32 13.09 -11.05 -8.06
C ARG A 32 12.40 -9.72 -7.79
N SER A 33 13.12 -8.79 -7.18
CA SER A 33 12.70 -7.43 -6.98
C SER A 33 13.90 -6.48 -7.05
N ILE A 34 13.65 -5.20 -7.01
CA ILE A 34 14.68 -4.15 -6.97
C ILE A 34 14.42 -3.20 -5.81
N TRP A 35 15.46 -2.48 -5.41
CA TRP A 35 15.31 -1.35 -4.50
C TRP A 35 15.02 -0.09 -5.30
N TYR A 36 13.83 0.44 -5.13
CA TYR A 36 13.36 1.66 -5.75
C TYR A 36 13.76 2.89 -4.95
N TYR A 37 14.03 4.00 -5.62
CA TYR A 37 14.36 5.27 -4.99
C TYR A 37 13.81 6.44 -5.76
N ILE A 38 13.54 7.57 -5.05
CA ILE A 38 13.03 8.80 -5.65
C ILE A 38 13.52 10.04 -4.89
N GLY A 39 13.51 11.19 -5.56
CA GLY A 39 13.90 12.46 -4.98
C GLY A 39 15.40 12.51 -4.68
N LYS A 40 16.23 12.60 -5.75
CA LYS A 40 17.67 12.73 -5.60
C LYS A 40 18.02 13.93 -4.72
N THR A 41 18.86 13.72 -3.71
CA THR A 41 19.45 14.76 -2.87
C THR A 41 20.89 15.02 -3.27
N ASN A 42 21.47 16.17 -2.85
CA ASN A 42 22.86 16.53 -3.10
C ASN A 42 23.74 16.30 -1.87
N ASP A 43 23.33 15.36 -1.02
CA ASP A 43 24.02 14.98 0.20
C ASP A 43 24.43 13.50 0.18
N GLU A 44 25.00 13.01 1.27
CA GLU A 44 25.46 11.64 1.42
C GLU A 44 24.34 10.60 1.46
N TYR A 45 23.09 11.03 1.67
CA TYR A 45 21.93 10.15 1.71
C TYR A 45 21.39 9.83 0.32
N THR A 46 21.73 10.63 -0.69
CA THR A 46 21.48 10.46 -2.12
C THR A 46 20.03 10.51 -2.56
N HIS A 47 19.09 10.00 -1.78
CA HIS A 47 17.68 9.95 -2.13
C HIS A 47 16.81 10.28 -0.92
N LYS A 48 15.72 11.00 -1.21
CA LYS A 48 14.75 11.46 -0.22
C LYS A 48 13.99 10.31 0.43
N TYR A 49 13.57 9.33 -0.37
CA TYR A 49 12.99 8.09 0.10
C TYR A 49 13.20 6.96 -0.91
N SER A 50 13.12 5.74 -0.41
CA SER A 50 13.40 4.53 -1.17
C SER A 50 12.70 3.33 -0.53
N GLY A 51 12.84 2.16 -1.09
CA GLY A 51 12.34 0.92 -0.54
C GLY A 51 12.40 -0.24 -1.53
N GLY A 52 12.28 -1.44 -1.02
CA GLY A 52 12.16 -2.61 -1.87
C GLY A 52 10.87 -2.57 -2.70
N LEU A 53 10.99 -2.65 -4.00
CA LEU A 53 9.87 -2.58 -4.94
C LEU A 53 8.77 -3.59 -4.61
N GLY A 54 9.15 -4.76 -4.06
CA GLY A 54 8.21 -5.81 -3.70
C GLY A 54 7.07 -5.35 -2.79
N THR A 55 7.33 -4.47 -1.83
CA THR A 55 6.34 -4.01 -0.86
C THR A 55 6.19 -2.48 -0.77
N TYR A 56 6.89 -1.75 -1.62
CA TYR A 56 6.74 -0.31 -1.80
C TYR A 56 5.58 -0.03 -2.79
N PRO A 57 4.85 1.10 -2.73
CA PRO A 57 4.94 2.19 -1.77
C PRO A 57 4.08 1.98 -0.52
N ALA A 58 4.35 2.84 0.48
CA ALA A 58 3.81 2.77 1.82
C ALA A 58 2.28 2.75 1.94
N ASN A 59 1.55 3.41 1.06
CA ASN A 59 0.09 3.57 1.16
C ASN A 59 -0.73 2.53 0.37
N HIS A 60 -0.09 1.56 -0.28
CA HIS A 60 -0.79 0.44 -0.92
C HIS A 60 -1.08 -0.67 0.10
N TYR A 61 -2.29 -1.24 0.06
CA TYR A 61 -2.67 -2.32 0.96
C TYR A 61 -3.89 -3.09 0.42
N PRO A 62 -3.95 -4.43 0.62
CA PRO A 62 -2.92 -5.31 1.15
C PRO A 62 -1.98 -5.84 0.06
N PHE A 63 -0.80 -6.33 0.48
CA PHE A 63 0.08 -7.13 -0.37
C PHE A 63 -0.14 -8.63 -0.19
N SER A 64 -0.87 -9.03 0.84
CA SER A 64 -1.14 -10.44 1.11
C SER A 64 -2.45 -10.64 1.88
N VAL A 65 -3.07 -11.82 1.67
CA VAL A 65 -4.33 -12.24 2.30
C VAL A 65 -4.22 -13.73 2.66
N TYR A 66 -4.51 -14.07 3.90
CA TYR A 66 -4.67 -15.46 4.31
C TYR A 66 -6.09 -15.94 4.06
N SER A 67 -6.24 -17.06 3.35
CA SER A 67 -7.50 -17.78 3.21
C SER A 67 -7.48 -19.02 4.10
N ALA A 68 -8.40 -19.09 5.06
CA ALA A 68 -8.56 -20.26 5.92
C ALA A 68 -9.11 -21.46 5.13
N GLU A 69 -9.98 -21.23 4.14
CA GLU A 69 -10.55 -22.26 3.28
C GLU A 69 -9.47 -22.97 2.45
N ALA A 70 -8.63 -22.21 1.77
CA ALA A 70 -7.51 -22.76 1.01
C ALA A 70 -6.33 -23.19 1.89
N ASN A 71 -6.28 -22.76 3.16
CA ASN A 71 -5.14 -22.86 4.07
C ASN A 71 -3.83 -22.34 3.42
N LYS A 72 -3.94 -21.19 2.75
CA LYS A 72 -2.86 -20.54 2.04
C LYS A 72 -2.82 -19.04 2.33
N THR A 73 -1.62 -18.47 2.35
CA THR A 73 -1.44 -17.02 2.27
C THR A 73 -1.09 -16.66 0.83
N PHE A 74 -2.00 -15.99 0.12
CA PHE A 74 -1.77 -15.44 -1.19
C PHE A 74 -1.11 -14.07 -1.06
N PHE A 75 -0.12 -13.77 -1.90
CA PHE A 75 0.56 -12.49 -1.89
C PHE A 75 0.93 -12.02 -3.30
N CYS A 76 0.85 -10.72 -3.51
CA CYS A 76 1.34 -10.06 -4.72
C CYS A 76 2.52 -9.15 -4.38
N TYR A 77 3.31 -8.81 -5.38
CA TYR A 77 4.46 -7.93 -5.20
C TYR A 77 4.88 -7.28 -6.52
N GLY A 78 5.63 -6.19 -6.40
CA GLY A 78 6.35 -5.61 -7.53
C GLY A 78 7.58 -6.43 -7.83
N GLY A 79 7.50 -7.24 -8.86
CA GLY A 79 8.63 -7.99 -9.39
C GLY A 79 9.48 -7.14 -10.34
N ALA A 80 10.62 -7.66 -10.74
CA ALA A 80 11.54 -7.03 -11.67
C ALA A 80 11.75 -7.89 -12.92
N SER A 81 11.56 -7.31 -14.11
CA SER A 81 11.92 -7.99 -15.36
C SER A 81 13.42 -8.29 -15.41
N LYS A 82 13.81 -9.29 -16.22
CA LYS A 82 15.23 -9.70 -16.38
C LYS A 82 16.03 -8.78 -17.30
N ASP A 83 15.42 -7.71 -17.76
CA ASP A 83 16.07 -6.77 -18.66
C ASP A 83 17.16 -5.96 -17.94
N PRO A 84 18.19 -5.45 -18.67
CA PRO A 84 19.23 -4.60 -18.08
C PRO A 84 18.67 -3.32 -17.42
N LYS A 85 17.53 -2.83 -17.88
CA LYS A 85 16.71 -1.83 -17.21
C LYS A 85 15.37 -2.49 -16.87
N PRO A 86 15.23 -3.03 -15.65
CA PRO A 86 14.04 -3.78 -15.30
C PRO A 86 12.80 -2.92 -15.26
N SER A 87 11.69 -3.48 -15.76
CA SER A 87 10.35 -2.94 -15.59
C SER A 87 9.65 -3.61 -14.40
N LEU A 88 8.65 -2.92 -13.87
CA LEU A 88 7.79 -3.40 -12.79
C LEU A 88 6.84 -4.48 -13.31
N LEU A 89 7.05 -5.69 -12.84
CA LEU A 89 6.15 -6.82 -13.05
C LEU A 89 5.15 -6.92 -11.89
N HIS A 90 3.89 -7.21 -12.19
CA HIS A 90 2.92 -7.58 -11.18
C HIS A 90 2.89 -9.09 -11.06
N GLU A 91 3.36 -9.58 -9.93
CA GLU A 91 3.49 -11.00 -9.66
C GLU A 91 2.63 -11.43 -8.49
N VAL A 92 2.14 -12.67 -8.55
CA VAL A 92 1.34 -13.29 -7.50
C VAL A 92 1.85 -14.70 -7.22
N ALA A 93 1.89 -15.04 -5.92
CA ALA A 93 2.27 -16.36 -5.41
C ALA A 93 1.46 -16.69 -4.15
N TYR A 94 1.65 -17.90 -3.62
CA TYR A 94 1.10 -18.26 -2.33
C TYR A 94 2.10 -19.07 -1.49
N PHE A 95 1.93 -18.98 -0.18
CA PHE A 95 2.51 -19.89 0.78
C PHE A 95 1.46 -20.90 1.24
N ASP A 96 1.73 -22.18 1.07
CA ASP A 96 0.86 -23.28 1.51
C ASP A 96 1.23 -23.69 2.93
N HIS A 97 0.31 -23.48 3.86
CA HIS A 97 0.52 -23.75 5.30
C HIS A 97 0.58 -25.23 5.65
N LYS A 98 0.05 -26.10 4.78
CA LYS A 98 0.09 -27.55 4.98
C LYS A 98 1.44 -28.14 4.57
N THR A 99 1.92 -27.78 3.38
CA THR A 99 3.16 -28.33 2.80
C THR A 99 4.40 -27.56 3.21
N LYS A 100 4.25 -26.33 3.72
CA LYS A 100 5.33 -25.38 4.03
C LYS A 100 6.16 -25.06 2.79
N THR A 101 5.48 -24.81 1.68
CA THR A 101 6.10 -24.46 0.42
C THR A 101 5.55 -23.14 -0.11
N VAL A 102 6.37 -22.41 -0.88
CA VAL A 102 5.89 -21.32 -1.72
C VAL A 102 5.69 -21.82 -3.15
N SER A 103 4.65 -21.32 -3.81
CA SER A 103 4.39 -21.61 -5.21
C SER A 103 5.36 -20.86 -6.10
N ARG A 104 5.54 -21.32 -7.31
CA ARG A 104 6.16 -20.56 -8.39
C ARG A 104 5.30 -19.32 -8.69
N PRO A 105 5.89 -18.11 -8.81
CA PRO A 105 5.12 -16.92 -9.09
C PRO A 105 4.50 -16.93 -10.49
N THR A 106 3.34 -16.27 -10.61
CA THR A 106 2.72 -15.96 -11.90
C THR A 106 2.86 -14.47 -12.17
N ILE A 107 3.48 -14.11 -13.27
CA ILE A 107 3.49 -12.75 -13.82
C ILE A 107 2.12 -12.48 -14.44
N VAL A 108 1.35 -11.62 -13.79
CA VAL A 108 0.02 -11.23 -14.26
C VAL A 108 0.15 -10.22 -15.40
N MET A 109 1.02 -9.22 -15.23
CA MET A 109 1.28 -8.20 -16.25
C MET A 109 2.64 -7.53 -16.05
N ASP A 110 3.13 -6.85 -17.11
CA ASP A 110 4.23 -5.89 -17.08
C ASP A 110 3.67 -4.48 -17.19
N LYS A 111 3.93 -3.64 -16.18
CA LYS A 111 3.46 -2.25 -16.12
C LYS A 111 4.19 -1.32 -17.08
N LYS A 112 5.28 -1.78 -17.72
CA LYS A 112 6.11 -1.00 -18.64
C LYS A 112 6.65 0.31 -18.01
N THR A 113 6.93 0.27 -16.74
CA THR A 113 7.50 1.36 -15.95
C THR A 113 8.42 0.82 -14.87
N ASP A 114 9.29 1.66 -14.34
CA ASP A 114 10.08 1.40 -13.14
C ASP A 114 9.52 2.16 -11.90
N ASP A 115 8.34 2.73 -12.01
CA ASP A 115 7.70 3.52 -10.96
C ASP A 115 6.93 2.61 -9.97
N ALA A 116 7.44 2.48 -8.75
CA ALA A 116 6.83 1.66 -7.72
C ALA A 116 5.44 2.13 -7.22
N HIS A 117 5.03 3.37 -7.56
CA HIS A 117 3.67 3.83 -7.27
C HIS A 117 2.61 3.06 -8.07
N ASP A 118 3.03 2.32 -9.09
CA ASP A 118 2.18 1.46 -9.90
C ASP A 118 2.07 0.03 -9.33
N ASN A 119 2.56 -0.25 -8.13
CA ASN A 119 2.55 -1.56 -7.49
C ASN A 119 1.15 -2.17 -7.35
N PRO A 120 1.03 -3.51 -7.40
CA PRO A 120 -0.25 -4.19 -7.23
C PRO A 120 -0.69 -4.26 -5.77
N VAL A 121 -1.99 -4.43 -5.56
CA VAL A 121 -2.60 -4.92 -4.32
C VAL A 121 -3.51 -6.10 -4.62
N ILE A 122 -3.78 -6.93 -3.60
CA ILE A 122 -4.51 -8.19 -3.75
C ILE A 122 -5.77 -8.19 -2.88
N SER A 123 -6.83 -8.83 -3.38
CA SER A 123 -8.01 -9.18 -2.57
C SER A 123 -8.48 -10.58 -2.94
N ILE A 124 -9.29 -11.18 -2.07
CA ILE A 124 -9.98 -12.46 -2.33
C ILE A 124 -11.46 -12.22 -2.03
N ASP A 125 -12.34 -12.57 -2.98
CA ASP A 125 -13.79 -12.46 -2.78
C ASP A 125 -14.35 -13.69 -2.04
N ASN A 126 -15.63 -13.63 -1.68
CA ASN A 126 -16.33 -14.70 -0.96
C ASN A 126 -16.47 -16.02 -1.73
N GLU A 127 -16.24 -16.01 -3.04
CA GLU A 127 -16.20 -17.21 -3.88
C GLU A 127 -14.77 -17.76 -4.02
N GLY A 128 -13.77 -17.11 -3.41
CA GLY A 128 -12.36 -17.49 -3.45
C GLY A 128 -11.60 -17.02 -4.67
N TYR A 129 -12.18 -16.18 -5.54
CA TYR A 129 -11.45 -15.62 -6.66
C TYR A 129 -10.45 -14.57 -6.17
N ILE A 130 -9.25 -14.62 -6.75
CA ILE A 130 -8.16 -13.71 -6.44
C ILE A 130 -8.24 -12.51 -7.38
N TRP A 131 -8.21 -11.32 -6.81
CA TRP A 131 -8.25 -10.05 -7.53
C TRP A 131 -6.92 -9.32 -7.37
N ILE A 132 -6.34 -8.89 -8.48
CA ILE A 132 -5.11 -8.08 -8.53
C ILE A 132 -5.45 -6.71 -9.07
N PHE A 133 -5.30 -5.70 -8.24
CA PHE A 133 -5.52 -4.30 -8.59
C PHE A 133 -4.17 -3.65 -8.90
N SER A 134 -3.93 -3.39 -10.16
CA SER A 134 -2.72 -2.79 -10.69
C SER A 134 -2.86 -1.28 -10.68
N THR A 135 -2.33 -0.62 -9.66
CA THR A 135 -2.50 0.83 -9.47
C THR A 135 -1.74 1.67 -10.51
N SER A 136 -1.89 2.98 -10.45
CA SER A 136 -1.17 3.94 -11.27
C SER A 136 -0.65 5.10 -10.44
N HIS A 137 0.33 5.83 -10.96
CA HIS A 137 0.80 7.08 -10.38
C HIS A 137 0.08 8.26 -11.05
N GLY A 138 -1.09 8.59 -10.52
CA GLY A 138 -1.97 9.62 -11.09
C GLY A 138 -2.53 9.22 -12.46
N VAL A 139 -2.65 10.20 -13.35
CA VAL A 139 -3.31 10.04 -14.66
C VAL A 139 -2.36 9.66 -15.80
N ASN A 140 -1.08 9.48 -15.53
CA ASN A 140 -0.07 9.28 -16.57
C ASN A 140 -0.11 7.89 -17.21
N ARG A 141 -0.59 6.89 -16.48
CA ARG A 141 -0.69 5.49 -16.90
C ARG A 141 -2.02 4.91 -16.41
N PRO A 142 -2.64 3.99 -17.16
CA PRO A 142 -3.89 3.37 -16.72
C PRO A 142 -3.65 2.40 -15.55
N SER A 143 -4.64 2.31 -14.69
CA SER A 143 -4.81 1.23 -13.71
C SER A 143 -5.52 0.04 -14.35
N TYR A 144 -5.31 -1.17 -13.81
CA TYR A 144 -5.94 -2.38 -14.32
C TYR A 144 -6.47 -3.24 -13.18
N ILE A 145 -7.46 -4.06 -13.47
CA ILE A 145 -7.98 -5.07 -12.54
C ILE A 145 -7.94 -6.42 -13.23
N HIS A 146 -7.37 -7.42 -12.56
CA HIS A 146 -7.38 -8.80 -13.02
C HIS A 146 -8.10 -9.68 -11.99
N LYS A 147 -8.84 -10.67 -12.46
CA LYS A 147 -9.50 -11.69 -11.63
C LYS A 147 -8.96 -13.08 -12.03
N SER A 148 -8.68 -13.94 -11.06
CA SER A 148 -8.33 -15.33 -11.34
C SER A 148 -9.48 -16.06 -12.03
N VAL A 149 -9.16 -17.01 -12.92
CA VAL A 149 -10.15 -17.79 -13.67
C VAL A 149 -10.84 -18.83 -12.79
N LYS A 150 -10.15 -19.27 -11.71
CA LYS A 150 -10.65 -20.23 -10.73
C LYS A 150 -10.43 -19.75 -9.31
N PRO A 151 -11.30 -20.15 -8.36
CA PRO A 151 -11.08 -19.88 -6.94
C PRO A 151 -9.74 -20.43 -6.45
N PHE A 152 -9.06 -19.66 -5.61
CA PHE A 152 -7.79 -20.03 -4.94
C PHE A 152 -6.67 -20.51 -5.88
N ASP A 153 -6.72 -20.09 -7.15
CA ASP A 153 -5.82 -20.48 -8.22
C ASP A 153 -5.09 -19.25 -8.77
N ILE A 154 -3.78 -19.38 -8.97
CA ILE A 154 -2.93 -18.30 -9.50
C ILE A 154 -2.39 -18.62 -10.91
N GLU A 155 -2.87 -19.69 -11.57
CA GLU A 155 -2.33 -20.11 -12.86
C GLU A 155 -2.74 -19.15 -13.98
N LYS A 156 -3.97 -18.63 -13.91
CA LYS A 156 -4.52 -17.79 -14.97
C LYS A 156 -5.42 -16.70 -14.43
N PHE A 157 -5.20 -15.49 -14.93
CA PHE A 157 -5.99 -14.30 -14.68
C PHE A 157 -6.61 -13.77 -15.97
N GLU A 158 -7.75 -13.11 -15.85
CA GLU A 158 -8.41 -12.38 -16.94
C GLU A 158 -8.48 -10.90 -16.59
N LEU A 159 -8.30 -10.06 -17.62
CA LEU A 159 -8.45 -8.61 -17.49
C LEU A 159 -9.94 -8.27 -17.36
N VAL A 160 -10.29 -7.65 -16.24
CA VAL A 160 -11.60 -7.07 -16.01
C VAL A 160 -11.67 -5.72 -16.71
N LYS A 161 -12.83 -5.36 -17.25
CA LYS A 161 -13.10 -4.02 -17.79
C LYS A 161 -14.01 -3.25 -16.82
N PRO A 162 -13.44 -2.68 -15.75
CA PRO A 162 -14.22 -2.03 -14.72
C PRO A 162 -14.76 -0.69 -15.20
N THR A 163 -15.96 -0.34 -14.74
CA THR A 163 -16.58 0.95 -14.99
C THR A 163 -17.01 1.58 -13.68
N TYR A 164 -17.11 2.90 -13.65
CA TYR A 164 -17.66 3.64 -12.51
C TYR A 164 -18.62 4.72 -12.95
N LEU A 165 -19.48 5.13 -12.03
CA LEU A 165 -20.37 6.25 -12.26
C LEU A 165 -19.63 7.57 -12.03
N LYS A 166 -19.72 8.49 -13.00
CA LYS A 166 -19.15 9.85 -12.89
C LYS A 166 -20.11 10.84 -13.52
N ASP A 167 -20.62 11.78 -12.72
CA ASP A 167 -21.58 12.82 -13.18
C ASP A 167 -22.78 12.20 -13.93
N GLY A 168 -23.32 11.10 -13.42
CA GLY A 168 -24.43 10.36 -14.05
C GLY A 168 -24.06 9.57 -15.31
N GLN A 169 -22.80 9.48 -15.70
CA GLN A 169 -22.31 8.75 -16.87
C GLN A 169 -21.43 7.56 -16.45
N ILE A 170 -21.54 6.45 -17.18
CA ILE A 170 -20.65 5.30 -17.02
C ILE A 170 -19.33 5.59 -17.74
N LYS A 171 -18.20 5.52 -17.02
CA LYS A 171 -16.85 5.73 -17.51
C LYS A 171 -15.97 4.52 -17.17
N PRO A 172 -14.88 4.27 -17.93
CA PRO A 172 -13.87 3.30 -17.51
C PRO A 172 -13.28 3.67 -16.15
N PHE A 173 -13.12 2.68 -15.25
CA PHE A 173 -12.44 2.86 -13.97
C PHE A 173 -10.98 2.40 -14.10
N ASP A 174 -10.14 3.28 -14.60
CA ASP A 174 -8.74 3.05 -14.96
C ASP A 174 -7.76 4.07 -14.35
N ASN A 175 -8.19 4.81 -13.34
CA ASN A 175 -7.36 5.78 -12.62
C ASN A 175 -7.57 5.68 -11.11
N PHE A 176 -6.76 4.84 -10.46
CA PHE A 176 -6.70 4.75 -9.00
C PHE A 176 -5.25 4.61 -8.54
N SER A 177 -4.88 5.40 -7.52
CA SER A 177 -3.52 5.44 -6.94
C SER A 177 -3.58 5.14 -5.45
N TYR A 178 -2.53 4.55 -4.90
CA TYR A 178 -2.43 4.24 -3.46
C TYR A 178 -3.64 3.48 -2.94
N LEU A 179 -4.12 2.49 -3.72
CA LEU A 179 -5.33 1.75 -3.40
C LEU A 179 -5.14 0.91 -2.14
N GLN A 180 -6.13 0.99 -1.25
CA GLN A 180 -6.30 0.14 -0.08
C GLN A 180 -7.66 -0.52 -0.20
N ILE A 181 -7.67 -1.83 -0.49
CA ILE A 181 -8.87 -2.56 -0.89
C ILE A 181 -9.30 -3.57 0.17
N TYR A 182 -10.58 -3.58 0.48
CA TYR A 182 -11.23 -4.52 1.40
C TYR A 182 -12.39 -5.20 0.71
N HIS A 183 -12.64 -6.45 1.06
CA HIS A 183 -13.81 -7.20 0.61
C HIS A 183 -14.66 -7.59 1.82
N ASP A 184 -15.95 -7.41 1.69
CA ASP A 184 -16.98 -7.82 2.64
C ASP A 184 -17.98 -8.73 1.94
N ASP A 185 -18.30 -9.89 2.53
CA ASP A 185 -19.13 -10.92 1.91
C ASP A 185 -20.54 -10.40 1.54
N GLU A 186 -21.07 -9.47 2.35
CA GLU A 186 -22.41 -8.92 2.11
C GLU A 186 -22.39 -7.72 1.17
N ASN A 187 -21.34 -6.89 1.22
CA ASN A 187 -21.32 -5.58 0.56
C ASN A 187 -20.39 -5.50 -0.64
N GLY A 188 -19.48 -6.47 -0.82
CA GLY A 188 -18.50 -6.50 -1.91
C GLY A 188 -17.25 -5.68 -1.57
N PHE A 189 -16.69 -5.01 -2.56
CA PHE A 189 -15.43 -4.27 -2.43
C PHE A 189 -15.64 -2.85 -1.91
N PHE A 190 -14.72 -2.43 -1.03
CA PHE A 190 -14.55 -1.06 -0.58
C PHE A 190 -13.11 -0.64 -0.81
N GLY A 191 -12.89 0.34 -1.68
CA GLY A 191 -11.56 0.86 -2.00
C GLY A 191 -11.37 2.26 -1.46
N PHE A 192 -10.37 2.46 -0.58
CA PHE A 192 -9.80 3.78 -0.29
C PHE A 192 -8.68 4.05 -1.29
N MET A 193 -8.60 5.26 -1.80
CA MET A 193 -7.57 5.61 -2.77
C MET A 193 -7.26 7.10 -2.81
N THR A 194 -6.18 7.45 -3.46
CA THR A 194 -5.92 8.83 -3.86
C THR A 194 -6.42 9.03 -5.28
N HIS A 195 -7.30 10.00 -5.44
CA HIS A 195 -7.76 10.48 -6.75
C HIS A 195 -7.02 11.77 -7.11
N TYR A 196 -6.57 11.85 -8.37
CA TYR A 196 -5.90 13.03 -8.88
C TYR A 196 -6.91 13.91 -9.61
N ASP A 197 -7.15 15.10 -9.09
CA ASP A 197 -8.03 16.12 -9.65
C ASP A 197 -7.23 17.38 -10.00
N THR A 198 -7.82 18.27 -10.83
CA THR A 198 -7.21 19.55 -11.17
C THR A 198 -7.51 20.56 -10.08
N GLY A 199 -6.49 20.98 -9.35
CA GLY A 199 -6.55 22.03 -8.35
C GLY A 199 -5.85 23.32 -8.82
N VAL A 200 -6.20 24.45 -8.21
CA VAL A 200 -5.51 25.73 -8.37
C VAL A 200 -4.77 26.06 -7.08
N LEU A 201 -3.46 26.24 -7.15
CA LEU A 201 -2.62 26.64 -6.03
C LEU A 201 -2.84 28.11 -5.65
N LYS A 202 -2.42 28.53 -4.44
CA LYS A 202 -2.46 29.92 -4.00
C LYS A 202 -1.79 30.91 -4.95
N ASN A 203 -0.77 30.46 -5.69
CA ASN A 203 -0.10 31.25 -6.71
C ASN A 203 -0.81 31.27 -8.08
N GLY A 204 -2.03 30.74 -8.18
CA GLY A 204 -2.85 30.70 -9.39
C GLY A 204 -2.43 29.63 -10.42
N LYS A 205 -1.40 28.82 -10.16
CA LYS A 205 -0.99 27.76 -11.08
C LYS A 205 -1.90 26.53 -10.92
N SER A 206 -2.34 25.98 -12.04
CA SER A 206 -3.04 24.70 -12.07
C SER A 206 -2.06 23.55 -11.70
N LYS A 207 -2.47 22.68 -10.81
CA LYS A 207 -1.70 21.50 -10.40
C LYS A 207 -2.66 20.36 -10.07
N PRO A 208 -2.29 19.10 -10.36
CA PRO A 208 -3.04 17.96 -9.86
C PRO A 208 -3.09 17.98 -8.33
N ARG A 209 -4.30 18.02 -7.79
CA ARG A 209 -4.55 17.88 -6.36
C ARG A 209 -4.75 16.40 -6.02
N ARG A 210 -4.19 15.96 -4.88
CA ARG A 210 -4.36 14.60 -4.38
C ARG A 210 -5.52 14.56 -3.40
N THR A 211 -6.65 14.08 -3.87
CA THR A 211 -7.85 13.97 -3.04
C THR A 211 -7.90 12.58 -2.41
N SER A 212 -8.08 12.52 -1.10
CA SER A 212 -8.41 11.27 -0.42
C SER A 212 -9.85 10.91 -0.70
N SER A 213 -10.09 9.72 -1.23
CA SER A 213 -11.40 9.29 -1.75
C SER A 213 -11.67 7.82 -1.43
N PHE A 214 -12.92 7.42 -1.60
CA PHE A 214 -13.34 6.01 -1.56
C PHE A 214 -14.32 5.70 -2.67
N ILE A 215 -14.46 4.40 -2.97
CA ILE A 215 -15.36 3.85 -3.99
C ILE A 215 -15.79 2.44 -3.59
N THR A 216 -16.96 2.01 -4.02
CA THR A 216 -17.51 0.68 -3.69
C THR A 216 -17.95 -0.08 -4.92
N SER A 217 -17.94 -1.42 -4.85
CA SER A 217 -18.47 -2.29 -5.90
C SER A 217 -18.95 -3.61 -5.33
N LYS A 218 -20.11 -4.08 -5.80
CA LYS A 218 -20.62 -5.41 -5.43
C LYS A 218 -19.88 -6.56 -6.12
N ASP A 219 -19.41 -6.33 -7.33
CA ASP A 219 -18.95 -7.37 -8.25
C ASP A 219 -17.51 -7.16 -8.76
N GLY A 220 -16.87 -6.06 -8.35
CA GLY A 220 -15.53 -5.68 -8.83
C GLY A 220 -15.48 -5.15 -10.27
N VAL A 221 -16.64 -5.09 -10.94
CA VAL A 221 -16.79 -4.64 -12.33
C VAL A 221 -17.51 -3.29 -12.41
N SER A 222 -18.65 -3.20 -11.74
CA SER A 222 -19.46 -1.98 -11.68
C SER A 222 -19.21 -1.25 -10.36
N TRP A 223 -18.57 -0.09 -10.45
CA TRP A 223 -18.20 0.70 -9.28
C TRP A 223 -19.14 1.89 -9.11
N SER A 224 -19.33 2.29 -7.87
CA SER A 224 -20.11 3.46 -7.49
C SER A 224 -19.53 4.75 -8.06
N GLU A 225 -20.18 5.87 -7.80
CA GLU A 225 -19.54 7.18 -7.93
C GLU A 225 -18.42 7.32 -6.91
N LEU A 226 -17.32 7.93 -7.34
CA LEU A 226 -16.19 8.25 -6.47
C LEU A 226 -16.60 9.30 -5.45
N GLN A 227 -16.33 9.06 -4.18
CA GLN A 227 -16.66 9.96 -3.07
C GLN A 227 -15.37 10.51 -2.44
N ASP A 228 -15.28 11.83 -2.33
CA ASP A 228 -14.14 12.48 -1.72
C ASP A 228 -14.28 12.54 -0.19
N ILE A 229 -13.22 12.16 0.51
CA ILE A 229 -13.11 12.25 1.98
C ILE A 229 -12.52 13.61 2.37
N GLY A 230 -11.39 13.97 1.77
CA GLY A 230 -10.65 15.17 2.11
C GLY A 230 -10.16 15.93 0.88
N GLN A 231 -10.36 17.25 0.92
CA GLN A 231 -9.94 18.23 -0.07
C GLN A 231 -9.19 19.40 0.57
N VAL A 232 -8.47 19.15 1.68
CA VAL A 232 -7.75 20.22 2.40
C VAL A 232 -6.48 20.56 1.65
N GLN A 233 -6.37 21.80 1.24
CA GLN A 233 -5.19 22.38 0.56
C GLN A 233 -4.66 21.54 -0.61
N GLU A 234 -3.36 21.15 -0.61
CA GLU A 234 -2.75 20.46 -1.73
C GLU A 234 -3.18 19.00 -1.86
N GLY A 235 -3.51 18.36 -0.75
CA GLY A 235 -3.96 16.96 -0.79
C GLY A 235 -3.66 16.17 0.47
N HIS A 236 -3.76 14.87 0.36
CA HIS A 236 -3.71 13.94 1.47
C HIS A 236 -2.94 12.66 1.13
N TYR A 237 -2.36 12.06 2.17
CA TYR A 237 -2.12 10.62 2.20
C TYR A 237 -2.93 9.98 3.32
N GLN A 238 -3.41 8.77 3.10
CA GLN A 238 -4.23 8.03 4.05
C GLN A 238 -3.70 6.63 4.29
N SER A 239 -3.96 6.10 5.48
CA SER A 239 -3.91 4.69 5.82
C SER A 239 -5.29 4.28 6.30
N SER A 240 -5.74 3.12 5.92
CA SER A 240 -7.06 2.64 6.25
C SER A 240 -7.04 1.27 6.91
N GLY A 241 -8.14 0.91 7.54
CA GLY A 241 -8.33 -0.38 8.17
C GLY A 241 -9.78 -0.80 8.14
N ALA A 242 -10.00 -2.10 8.28
CA ALA A 242 -11.33 -2.70 8.36
C ALA A 242 -11.38 -3.73 9.47
N VAL A 243 -12.47 -3.73 10.23
CA VAL A 243 -12.72 -4.73 11.27
C VAL A 243 -14.20 -5.08 11.33
N ARG A 244 -14.49 -6.37 11.49
CA ARG A 244 -15.85 -6.81 11.80
C ARG A 244 -16.08 -6.71 13.31
N MET A 245 -17.00 -5.85 13.67
CA MET A 245 -17.39 -5.61 15.05
C MET A 245 -18.15 -6.80 15.65
N GLN A 246 -18.22 -6.89 16.98
CA GLN A 246 -18.96 -7.95 17.67
C GLN A 246 -20.47 -8.01 17.33
N ASN A 247 -21.05 -6.87 16.93
CA ASN A 247 -22.44 -6.79 16.47
C ASN A 247 -22.63 -7.19 14.99
N GLY A 248 -21.58 -7.73 14.35
CA GLY A 248 -21.58 -8.17 12.96
C GLY A 248 -21.38 -7.06 11.92
N LYS A 249 -21.40 -5.78 12.29
CA LYS A 249 -21.16 -4.69 11.34
C LYS A 249 -19.68 -4.59 10.97
N LEU A 250 -19.41 -4.31 9.70
CA LEU A 250 -18.08 -3.93 9.25
C LEU A 250 -17.84 -2.46 9.59
N LYS A 251 -16.77 -2.18 10.32
CA LYS A 251 -16.24 -0.85 10.56
C LYS A 251 -15.07 -0.62 9.62
N LEU A 252 -15.13 0.43 8.84
CA LEU A 252 -14.07 0.90 7.96
C LEU A 252 -13.56 2.24 8.48
N VAL A 253 -12.24 2.39 8.51
CA VAL A 253 -11.57 3.58 9.07
C VAL A 253 -10.59 4.15 8.08
N SER A 254 -10.55 5.47 7.96
CA SER A 254 -9.50 6.22 7.29
C SER A 254 -8.80 7.14 8.28
N ILE A 255 -7.48 7.02 8.38
CA ILE A 255 -6.61 7.96 9.06
C ILE A 255 -5.77 8.66 8.00
N PHE A 256 -5.76 9.98 8.01
CA PHE A 256 -5.08 10.74 6.97
C PHE A 256 -4.43 12.01 7.52
N ASN A 257 -3.46 12.53 6.79
CA ASN A 257 -2.86 13.83 6.99
C ASN A 257 -3.23 14.78 5.85
N TYR A 258 -2.75 16.00 5.86
CA TYR A 258 -2.84 16.88 4.73
C TYR A 258 -1.47 17.46 4.36
N HIS A 259 -1.36 17.91 3.10
CA HIS A 259 -0.18 18.58 2.57
C HIS A 259 -0.48 20.09 2.53
N PRO A 260 0.22 20.91 3.34
CA PRO A 260 0.00 22.34 3.34
C PRO A 260 0.39 22.95 1.98
N ASP A 261 -0.40 23.92 1.52
CA ASP A 261 0.04 24.82 0.46
C ASP A 261 1.19 25.69 0.97
N THR A 262 2.30 25.70 0.29
CA THR A 262 3.44 26.54 0.62
C THR A 262 3.65 27.61 -0.47
N GLU A 263 4.33 28.70 -0.13
CA GLU A 263 4.69 29.75 -1.11
C GLU A 263 5.54 29.21 -2.26
N LYS A 264 6.32 28.17 -2.02
CA LYS A 264 7.15 27.48 -3.01
C LYS A 264 6.40 26.47 -3.87
N GLY A 265 5.11 26.28 -3.63
CA GLY A 265 4.27 25.28 -4.27
C GLY A 265 3.79 24.22 -3.29
N ALA A 266 3.46 23.04 -3.79
CA ALA A 266 2.87 21.99 -3.00
C ALA A 266 3.77 21.44 -1.90
N GLY A 267 3.21 21.36 -0.71
CA GLY A 267 3.86 20.81 0.47
C GLY A 267 3.75 19.28 0.59
N LEU A 268 3.80 18.55 -0.53
CA LEU A 268 3.67 17.10 -0.63
C LEU A 268 4.44 16.31 0.45
N ASP A 269 5.60 16.81 0.83
CA ASP A 269 6.47 16.18 1.81
C ASP A 269 6.25 16.72 3.23
N TYR A 270 5.55 17.84 3.36
CA TYR A 270 5.17 18.44 4.64
C TYR A 270 3.82 17.88 5.09
N ARG A 271 3.83 16.64 5.58
CA ARG A 271 2.63 15.93 6.02
C ARG A 271 2.24 16.37 7.42
N ALA A 272 1.15 17.13 7.50
CA ALA A 272 0.73 17.79 8.73
C ALA A 272 -0.57 17.19 9.28
N ASN A 273 -0.71 17.23 10.59
CA ASN A 273 -1.86 16.81 11.36
C ASN A 273 -2.26 15.33 11.14
N ILE A 274 -3.11 14.82 12.00
CA ILE A 274 -3.74 13.51 11.84
C ILE A 274 -5.24 13.67 12.02
N TYR A 275 -6.00 13.12 11.08
CA TYR A 275 -7.45 13.10 11.06
C TYR A 275 -7.96 11.67 11.08
N TYR A 276 -9.14 11.46 11.63
CA TYR A 276 -9.79 10.17 11.74
C TYR A 276 -11.23 10.24 11.28
N LEU A 277 -11.64 9.31 10.46
CA LEU A 277 -13.04 9.08 10.06
C LEU A 277 -13.36 7.59 10.03
N GLN A 278 -14.58 7.26 10.40
CA GLN A 278 -15.11 5.90 10.36
C GLN A 278 -16.48 5.84 9.69
N THR A 279 -16.79 4.67 9.13
CA THR A 279 -18.14 4.30 8.65
C THR A 279 -18.47 2.87 9.07
N THR A 280 -19.73 2.61 9.42
CA THR A 280 -20.27 1.28 9.73
C THR A 280 -21.46 0.90 8.83
N ASP A 281 -21.70 1.69 7.79
CA ASP A 281 -22.77 1.50 6.80
C ASP A 281 -22.25 1.53 5.36
N PHE A 282 -21.00 1.11 5.21
CA PHE A 282 -20.31 0.98 3.92
C PHE A 282 -20.20 2.30 3.14
N GLY A 283 -19.90 3.40 3.86
CA GLY A 283 -19.61 4.72 3.29
C GLY A 283 -20.83 5.61 3.08
N LYS A 284 -22.04 5.20 3.48
CA LYS A 284 -23.25 6.04 3.38
C LYS A 284 -23.22 7.23 4.33
N THR A 285 -22.70 7.00 5.54
CA THR A 285 -22.45 8.05 6.53
C THR A 285 -21.05 7.91 7.13
N TRP A 286 -20.50 9.04 7.54
CA TRP A 286 -19.20 9.12 8.16
C TRP A 286 -19.25 9.79 9.52
N GLN A 287 -18.45 9.31 10.45
CA GLN A 287 -18.36 9.78 11.82
C GLN A 287 -16.89 10.03 12.20
N ASN A 288 -16.69 10.96 13.15
CA ASN A 288 -15.41 11.11 13.82
C ASN A 288 -15.27 10.07 14.95
N TYR A 289 -14.17 10.12 15.72
CA TYR A 289 -13.91 9.17 16.82
C TYR A 289 -14.86 9.33 18.02
N LYS A 290 -15.72 10.36 18.05
CA LYS A 290 -16.77 10.57 19.06
C LYS A 290 -18.15 10.13 18.59
N ASP A 291 -18.22 9.40 17.47
CA ASP A 291 -19.45 8.99 16.80
C ASP A 291 -20.34 10.18 16.32
N GLU A 292 -19.77 11.38 16.20
CA GLU A 292 -20.45 12.54 15.64
C GLU A 292 -20.43 12.50 14.12
N LEU A 293 -21.56 12.75 13.47
CA LEU A 293 -21.67 12.77 12.01
C LEU A 293 -20.78 13.87 11.41
N VAL A 294 -20.08 13.52 10.35
CA VAL A 294 -19.19 14.40 9.61
C VAL A 294 -19.63 14.47 8.15
N LEU A 295 -19.84 15.67 7.65
CA LEU A 295 -20.17 15.90 6.25
C LEU A 295 -18.88 15.89 5.41
N LEU A 296 -18.88 15.15 4.31
CA LEU A 296 -17.78 15.07 3.37
C LEU A 296 -18.03 15.94 2.13
N PRO A 297 -16.98 16.37 1.39
CA PRO A 297 -15.57 16.27 1.75
C PRO A 297 -15.14 17.33 2.78
N LEU A 298 -14.15 16.96 3.61
CA LEU A 298 -13.50 17.90 4.51
C LEU A 298 -12.66 18.90 3.75
N LYS A 299 -12.80 20.21 4.01
CA LYS A 299 -12.11 21.29 3.29
C LYS A 299 -11.22 22.16 4.17
N GLU A 300 -11.49 22.17 5.47
CA GLU A 300 -10.81 23.04 6.43
C GLU A 300 -9.74 22.27 7.20
N VAL A 301 -8.64 22.95 7.56
CA VAL A 301 -7.57 22.36 8.40
C VAL A 301 -8.12 22.01 9.79
N ASN A 302 -8.85 22.91 10.41
CA ASN A 302 -9.53 22.65 11.67
C ASN A 302 -10.94 22.13 11.38
N ASN A 303 -11.15 20.84 11.59
CA ASN A 303 -12.43 20.18 11.35
C ASN A 303 -12.71 19.10 12.42
N ALA A 304 -13.91 18.51 12.40
CA ALA A 304 -14.36 17.54 13.39
C ALA A 304 -13.60 16.21 13.40
N ALA A 305 -12.84 15.91 12.35
CA ALA A 305 -12.03 14.70 12.23
C ALA A 305 -10.61 14.85 12.82
N LEU A 306 -10.19 16.04 13.25
CA LEU A 306 -8.85 16.31 13.76
C LEU A 306 -8.59 15.54 15.06
N VAL A 307 -7.55 14.69 15.05
CA VAL A 307 -7.12 13.87 16.20
C VAL A 307 -5.84 14.41 16.83
N LEU A 308 -4.89 14.85 15.99
CA LEU A 308 -3.62 15.39 16.45
C LEU A 308 -3.19 16.57 15.58
N ASP A 309 -3.02 17.71 16.21
CA ASP A 309 -2.43 18.90 15.58
C ASP A 309 -0.93 18.90 15.78
N THR A 310 -0.20 18.49 14.71
CA THR A 310 1.26 18.45 14.74
C THR A 310 1.89 19.79 14.36
N GLN A 311 1.14 20.69 13.76
CA GLN A 311 1.67 21.98 13.31
C GLN A 311 1.99 22.92 14.48
N LYS A 312 1.25 22.83 15.59
CA LYS A 312 1.54 23.61 16.80
C LYS A 312 2.95 23.33 17.36
N ASP A 313 3.44 22.08 17.16
CA ASP A 313 4.78 21.64 17.57
C ASP A 313 5.80 21.72 16.43
N LYS A 314 5.40 22.25 15.25
CA LYS A 314 6.20 22.31 14.03
C LYS A 314 6.74 20.94 13.60
N LYS A 315 5.97 19.88 13.86
CA LYS A 315 6.31 18.51 13.50
C LYS A 315 5.49 18.00 12.32
N LEU A 316 6.06 17.07 11.60
CA LEU A 316 5.40 16.29 10.57
C LEU A 316 4.82 15.00 11.17
N ALA A 317 3.86 14.39 10.46
CA ALA A 317 3.30 13.09 10.78
C ALA A 317 3.20 12.23 9.51
N TYR A 318 4.08 11.25 9.40
CA TYR A 318 4.06 10.26 8.33
C TYR A 318 3.30 9.03 8.83
N ILE A 319 2.00 8.96 8.53
CA ILE A 319 1.13 7.86 8.94
C ILE A 319 1.43 6.60 8.14
N ASN A 320 1.21 5.43 8.76
CA ASN A 320 1.51 4.17 8.11
C ASN A 320 0.39 3.13 8.28
N ASP A 321 0.35 2.40 9.38
CA ASP A 321 -0.50 1.22 9.54
C ASP A 321 -1.56 1.44 10.62
N ILE A 322 -2.66 0.70 10.52
CA ILE A 322 -3.76 0.71 11.49
C ILE A 322 -4.24 -0.73 11.73
N GLU A 323 -4.49 -1.06 13.00
CA GLU A 323 -5.03 -2.34 13.43
C GLU A 323 -6.05 -2.12 14.56
N PHE A 324 -6.84 -3.15 14.87
CA PHE A 324 -7.94 -3.09 15.81
C PHE A 324 -7.79 -4.10 16.93
N ASP A 325 -8.22 -3.72 18.13
CA ASP A 325 -8.39 -4.66 19.23
C ASP A 325 -9.70 -5.48 19.07
N ALA A 326 -9.92 -6.44 19.98
CA ALA A 326 -11.12 -7.28 19.96
C ALA A 326 -12.44 -6.53 20.18
N LYS A 327 -12.39 -5.27 20.62
CA LYS A 327 -13.54 -4.38 20.78
C LYS A 327 -13.77 -3.49 19.57
N GLY A 328 -12.83 -3.48 18.62
CA GLY A 328 -12.83 -2.60 17.46
C GLY A 328 -12.23 -1.22 17.72
N ASN A 329 -11.47 -1.04 18.82
CA ASN A 329 -10.70 0.18 19.04
C ASN A 329 -9.42 0.15 18.20
N GLU A 330 -9.04 1.29 17.67
CA GLU A 330 -7.93 1.42 16.73
C GLU A 330 -6.59 1.72 17.43
N MET A 331 -5.54 1.14 16.89
CA MET A 331 -4.18 1.63 17.06
C MET A 331 -3.57 1.90 15.69
N PHE A 332 -3.00 3.06 15.49
CA PHE A 332 -2.25 3.38 14.27
C PHE A 332 -0.82 3.80 14.60
N SER A 333 0.08 3.67 13.64
CA SER A 333 1.46 4.11 13.75
C SER A 333 1.78 5.26 12.81
N PHE A 334 2.71 6.11 13.24
CA PHE A 334 3.22 7.21 12.44
C PHE A 334 4.63 7.58 12.87
N ILE A 335 5.38 8.21 11.97
CA ILE A 335 6.69 8.78 12.28
C ILE A 335 6.56 10.29 12.37
N SER A 336 7.10 10.85 13.45
CA SER A 336 7.14 12.29 13.70
C SER A 336 8.55 12.81 13.60
N SER A 337 8.75 13.91 12.86
CA SER A 337 10.03 14.58 12.63
C SER A 337 9.86 16.09 12.45
N PHE A 338 10.95 16.82 12.31
CA PHE A 338 10.91 18.27 12.08
C PHE A 338 11.00 18.68 10.59
N GLY A 339 11.27 17.74 9.70
CA GLY A 339 11.35 18.05 8.27
C GLY A 339 11.33 16.80 7.37
N PRO A 340 11.11 17.01 6.06
CA PRO A 340 10.92 15.92 5.12
C PRO A 340 12.22 15.32 4.58
N GLU A 341 13.32 16.05 4.64
CA GLU A 341 14.59 15.62 4.06
C GLU A 341 15.31 14.64 4.99
N PRO A 342 16.05 13.65 4.46
CA PRO A 342 16.86 12.75 5.26
C PRO A 342 17.96 13.48 6.06
N GLY A 343 18.53 12.81 7.03
CA GLY A 343 19.65 13.33 7.80
C GLY A 343 19.29 13.87 9.19
N PRO A 344 20.28 14.04 10.07
CA PRO A 344 20.10 14.33 11.48
C PRO A 344 19.45 15.69 11.78
N LYS A 345 19.54 16.65 10.86
CA LYS A 345 18.98 18.02 11.04
C LYS A 345 17.46 18.05 11.24
N ASN A 346 16.77 17.03 10.76
CA ASN A 346 15.31 16.92 10.83
C ASN A 346 14.83 15.94 11.94
N GLY A 347 15.79 15.36 12.65
CA GLY A 347 15.51 14.51 13.82
C GLY A 347 15.22 15.30 15.11
N PRO A 348 14.82 14.60 16.20
CA PRO A 348 14.66 13.16 16.22
C PRO A 348 13.49 12.68 15.37
N TYR A 349 13.68 11.53 14.72
CA TYR A 349 12.61 10.79 14.07
C TYR A 349 12.04 9.81 15.10
N GLU A 350 10.78 9.95 15.42
CA GLU A 350 10.13 9.15 16.46
C GLU A 350 9.03 8.29 15.84
N LEU A 351 9.19 6.97 15.92
CA LEU A 351 8.09 6.04 15.66
C LEU A 351 7.14 6.09 16.83
N LYS A 352 5.91 6.43 16.56
CA LYS A 352 4.84 6.62 17.55
C LYS A 352 3.60 5.82 17.20
N THR A 353 2.76 5.58 18.21
CA THR A 353 1.42 5.05 18.04
C THR A 353 0.40 5.99 18.64
N GLY A 354 -0.79 6.04 18.01
CA GLY A 354 -2.02 6.59 18.60
C GLY A 354 -2.97 5.42 18.86
N TYR A 355 -3.38 5.22 20.08
CA TYR A 355 -4.34 4.19 20.49
C TYR A 355 -5.61 4.85 21.03
N PHE A 356 -6.75 4.50 20.44
CA PHE A 356 -8.06 4.90 20.94
C PHE A 356 -8.55 3.90 21.98
N ASN A 357 -8.75 4.32 23.22
CA ASN A 357 -9.14 3.43 24.31
C ASN A 357 -10.68 3.30 24.47
N GLY A 358 -11.45 3.76 23.48
CA GLY A 358 -12.90 3.83 23.50
C GLY A 358 -13.43 5.18 24.03
N LYS A 359 -12.56 6.11 24.44
CA LYS A 359 -12.90 7.43 24.93
C LYS A 359 -11.96 8.52 24.41
N ASP A 360 -10.67 8.32 24.61
CA ASP A 360 -9.62 9.29 24.30
C ASP A 360 -8.48 8.65 23.51
N TRP A 361 -7.77 9.46 22.72
CA TRP A 361 -6.56 9.06 22.04
C TRP A 361 -5.35 9.17 22.95
N ASN A 362 -4.56 8.11 23.05
CA ASN A 362 -3.30 8.05 23.77
C ASN A 362 -2.15 7.92 22.77
N PHE A 363 -1.21 8.87 22.79
CA PHE A 363 -0.05 8.89 21.91
C PHE A 363 1.20 8.44 22.66
N THR A 364 1.86 7.40 22.19
CA THR A 364 3.02 6.80 22.84
C THR A 364 4.17 6.65 21.85
N LYS A 365 5.39 6.99 22.27
CA LYS A 365 6.62 6.71 21.52
C LYS A 365 6.94 5.22 21.61
N VAL A 366 7.24 4.60 20.47
CA VAL A 366 7.73 3.22 20.39
C VAL A 366 9.24 3.22 20.53
N THR A 367 9.93 3.90 19.62
CA THR A 367 11.38 4.00 19.58
C THR A 367 11.81 5.19 18.72
N GLU A 368 13.10 5.46 18.68
CA GLU A 368 13.70 6.30 17.67
C GLU A 368 14.00 5.50 16.41
N VAL A 369 13.77 6.14 15.28
CA VAL A 369 14.14 5.69 13.94
C VAL A 369 15.00 6.78 13.33
N ASP A 370 15.46 6.64 12.11
CA ASP A 370 16.29 7.67 11.50
C ASP A 370 15.77 8.20 10.16
N HIS A 371 14.58 7.72 9.73
CA HIS A 371 13.97 8.16 8.48
C HIS A 371 12.43 8.22 8.56
N ASN A 372 11.82 9.16 7.83
CA ASN A 372 10.36 9.34 7.78
C ASN A 372 9.58 8.17 7.15
N TYR A 373 10.27 7.25 6.51
CA TYR A 373 9.69 6.09 5.84
C TYR A 373 10.08 4.75 6.49
N ASP A 374 10.53 4.76 7.75
CA ASP A 374 10.80 3.53 8.53
C ASP A 374 9.50 2.92 9.04
N PHE A 375 8.61 2.66 8.09
CA PHE A 375 7.27 2.17 8.34
C PHE A 375 7.27 0.70 8.78
N GLY A 376 6.49 0.42 9.82
CA GLY A 376 6.25 -0.91 10.34
C GLY A 376 4.86 -1.43 10.10
N THR A 377 4.49 -2.49 10.81
CA THR A 377 3.14 -3.05 10.82
C THR A 377 2.73 -3.45 12.23
N ILE A 378 1.47 -3.18 12.58
CA ILE A 378 0.88 -3.40 13.91
C ILE A 378 0.14 -4.73 13.93
N TYR A 379 0.15 -5.38 15.07
CA TYR A 379 -0.63 -6.60 15.34
C TYR A 379 -1.39 -6.46 16.65
N HIS A 380 -2.60 -6.98 16.69
CA HIS A 380 -3.31 -7.25 17.92
C HIS A 380 -3.61 -8.74 18.03
N GLN A 381 -2.96 -9.42 18.96
CA GLN A 381 -3.13 -10.86 19.17
C GLN A 381 -3.19 -11.18 20.66
N LYS A 382 -4.10 -12.06 21.07
CA LYS A 382 -4.24 -12.51 22.47
C LYS A 382 -4.30 -11.35 23.47
N ASN A 383 -5.08 -10.32 23.13
CA ASN A 383 -5.22 -9.07 23.90
C ASN A 383 -3.90 -8.35 24.16
N SER A 384 -2.98 -8.41 23.22
CA SER A 384 -1.68 -7.72 23.30
C SER A 384 -1.34 -7.07 21.97
N TRP A 385 -0.86 -5.85 22.03
CA TRP A 385 -0.36 -5.13 20.88
C TRP A 385 1.12 -5.43 20.64
N SER A 386 1.50 -5.58 19.39
CA SER A 386 2.88 -5.62 18.97
C SER A 386 3.07 -4.86 17.66
N LEU A 387 4.30 -4.41 17.41
CA LEU A 387 4.67 -3.66 16.22
C LEU A 387 6.01 -4.16 15.71
N LEU A 388 6.07 -4.50 14.42
CA LEU A 388 7.28 -4.87 13.71
C LEU A 388 7.69 -3.70 12.83
N ALA A 389 8.87 -3.14 13.03
CA ALA A 389 9.34 -1.98 12.27
C ALA A 389 10.85 -2.01 12.03
N PRO A 390 11.32 -1.33 10.95
CA PRO A 390 12.71 -0.96 10.83
C PRO A 390 13.10 0.01 11.96
N THR A 391 14.35 -0.07 12.39
CA THR A 391 14.91 0.81 13.41
C THR A 391 16.21 1.44 12.91
N ASN A 392 16.79 2.39 13.68
CA ASN A 392 18.04 3.07 13.36
C ASN A 392 19.27 2.16 13.46
N ASN A 393 19.12 0.90 13.84
CA ASN A 393 20.16 -0.10 13.71
C ASN A 393 20.25 -0.56 12.24
N THR A 394 21.09 0.11 11.47
CA THR A 394 21.10 -0.01 10.01
C THR A 394 22.50 0.17 9.45
N PRO A 395 22.87 -0.53 8.36
CA PRO A 395 24.11 -0.26 7.64
C PRO A 395 24.13 1.09 6.92
N TYR A 396 22.94 1.69 6.65
CA TYR A 396 22.81 2.96 5.93
C TYR A 396 21.90 3.92 6.69
N GLN A 397 22.47 4.60 7.69
CA GLN A 397 21.76 5.57 8.52
C GLN A 397 21.13 6.70 7.69
N TYR A 398 19.99 7.21 8.17
CA TYR A 398 19.19 8.26 7.56
C TYR A 398 18.69 7.93 6.15
N ASN A 399 18.60 6.65 5.84
CA ASN A 399 17.93 6.16 4.63
C ASN A 399 16.83 5.18 5.03
N THR A 400 15.81 5.04 4.18
CA THR A 400 14.66 4.16 4.45
C THR A 400 15.09 2.76 4.86
N GLY A 401 14.49 2.26 5.93
CA GLY A 401 14.67 0.90 6.41
C GLY A 401 15.87 0.72 7.35
N GLY A 402 16.03 -0.49 7.84
CA GLY A 402 17.08 -0.86 8.79
C GLY A 402 16.94 -2.32 9.21
N GLU A 403 17.41 -2.66 10.40
CA GLU A 403 17.10 -3.94 11.01
C GLU A 403 15.66 -3.95 11.51
N LEU A 404 14.95 -5.05 11.27
CA LEU A 404 13.59 -5.21 11.76
C LEU A 404 13.58 -5.67 13.22
N GLU A 405 12.82 -4.97 14.04
CA GLU A 405 12.64 -5.27 15.46
C GLU A 405 11.15 -5.38 15.80
N LEU A 406 10.85 -6.35 16.67
CA LEU A 406 9.49 -6.57 17.20
C LEU A 406 9.38 -5.93 18.59
N TRP A 407 8.42 -5.02 18.71
CA TRP A 407 8.09 -4.30 19.93
C TRP A 407 6.77 -4.80 20.50
N LYS A 408 6.61 -4.78 21.84
CA LYS A 408 5.39 -5.13 22.55
C LYS A 408 4.93 -3.97 23.41
N TYR A 409 3.62 -3.72 23.40
CA TYR A 409 2.97 -2.72 24.23
C TYR A 409 2.51 -3.30 25.54
N SER A 410 2.72 -2.57 26.63
CA SER A 410 2.23 -2.88 27.95
C SER A 410 1.09 -1.95 28.33
N ASP A 411 -0.14 -2.43 28.34
CA ASP A 411 -1.32 -1.66 28.78
C ASP A 411 -1.16 -1.13 30.20
N LYS A 412 -0.54 -1.90 31.09
CA LYS A 412 -0.31 -1.52 32.49
C LYS A 412 0.61 -0.33 32.65
N LYS A 413 1.69 -0.29 31.83
CA LYS A 413 2.69 0.75 31.89
C LYS A 413 2.47 1.86 30.84
N GLN A 414 1.63 1.59 29.84
CA GLN A 414 1.40 2.42 28.67
C GLN A 414 2.72 2.75 27.93
N GLU A 415 3.57 1.75 27.77
CA GLU A 415 4.87 1.88 27.13
C GLU A 415 5.15 0.71 26.19
N TRP A 416 5.99 0.97 25.19
CA TRP A 416 6.52 -0.04 24.28
C TRP A 416 7.88 -0.54 24.78
N THR A 417 8.12 -1.83 24.68
CA THR A 417 9.42 -2.45 24.99
C THR A 417 9.87 -3.33 23.85
N LEU A 418 11.17 -3.31 23.55
CA LEU A 418 11.76 -4.22 22.58
C LEU A 418 11.58 -5.66 23.03
N SER A 419 10.92 -6.47 22.20
CA SER A 419 10.69 -7.88 22.47
C SER A 419 11.81 -8.75 21.92
N GLN A 420 12.12 -8.56 20.63
CA GLN A 420 13.20 -9.29 19.98
C GLN A 420 13.60 -8.62 18.66
N PRO A 421 14.88 -8.70 18.27
CA PRO A 421 15.27 -8.39 16.90
C PRO A 421 14.86 -9.52 15.97
N ILE A 422 14.35 -9.16 14.79
CA ILE A 422 13.93 -10.09 13.73
C ILE A 422 15.04 -10.29 12.71
N THR A 423 15.73 -9.21 12.33
CA THR A 423 16.93 -9.28 11.49
C THR A 423 18.15 -8.75 12.26
N LYS A 424 19.35 -9.20 11.90
CA LYS A 424 20.59 -8.81 12.56
C LYS A 424 21.78 -8.86 11.59
N ASN A 425 22.71 -7.91 11.75
CA ASN A 425 23.97 -7.87 11.00
C ASN A 425 23.72 -7.86 9.47
N SER A 426 22.65 -7.26 9.05
CA SER A 426 22.27 -7.18 7.63
C SER A 426 23.22 -6.26 6.89
N LYS A 427 23.51 -6.59 5.63
CA LYS A 427 24.33 -5.76 4.73
C LYS A 427 23.51 -4.75 3.96
N LYS A 428 22.20 -4.88 3.99
CA LYS A 428 21.21 -4.07 3.29
C LYS A 428 20.13 -3.65 4.27
N ASN A 429 19.47 -2.52 4.03
CA ASN A 429 18.30 -2.10 4.82
C ASN A 429 17.09 -2.97 4.46
N HIS A 430 16.33 -3.41 5.47
CA HIS A 430 15.02 -4.01 5.31
C HIS A 430 13.95 -2.93 5.40
N SER A 431 12.94 -2.96 4.53
CA SER A 431 11.90 -1.93 4.46
C SER A 431 10.50 -2.48 4.32
N TYR A 432 9.54 -1.72 4.78
CA TYR A 432 8.10 -1.91 4.59
C TYR A 432 7.61 -3.32 4.91
N PRO A 433 7.79 -3.83 6.14
CA PRO A 433 7.13 -5.07 6.54
C PRO A 433 5.61 -4.89 6.50
N ARG A 434 4.94 -5.81 5.77
CA ARG A 434 3.49 -5.79 5.54
C ARG A 434 2.86 -7.03 6.14
N ARG A 435 1.86 -6.85 7.01
CA ARG A 435 1.06 -7.99 7.49
C ARG A 435 0.00 -8.35 6.46
N PRO A 436 -0.32 -9.66 6.30
CA PRO A 436 -1.49 -10.08 5.54
C PRO A 436 -2.81 -9.63 6.19
N ILE A 437 -3.86 -9.46 5.41
CA ILE A 437 -5.22 -9.53 5.94
C ILE A 437 -5.45 -10.96 6.45
N HIS A 438 -6.05 -11.11 7.63
CA HIS A 438 -6.30 -12.41 8.29
C HIS A 438 -5.02 -13.24 8.45
N TYR A 439 -3.93 -12.64 8.91
CA TYR A 439 -2.61 -13.25 8.99
C TYR A 439 -2.59 -14.58 9.78
N HIS A 440 -1.81 -15.54 9.30
CA HIS A 440 -1.58 -16.84 9.93
C HIS A 440 -0.25 -16.86 10.68
N SER A 441 -0.13 -17.70 11.72
CA SER A 441 1.08 -17.80 12.56
C SER A 441 2.37 -18.12 11.79
N ASP A 442 2.28 -18.80 10.66
CA ASP A 442 3.44 -19.16 9.83
C ASP A 442 3.84 -18.07 8.84
N PHE A 443 2.99 -17.05 8.59
CA PHE A 443 3.24 -15.97 7.67
C PHE A 443 2.68 -14.66 8.28
N GLN A 444 3.53 -13.97 9.02
CA GLN A 444 3.13 -12.78 9.79
C GLN A 444 3.44 -11.48 9.05
N ALA A 445 4.60 -11.38 8.42
CA ALA A 445 5.01 -10.21 7.69
C ALA A 445 5.73 -10.59 6.40
N PHE A 446 5.61 -9.75 5.39
CA PHE A 446 6.25 -9.84 4.09
C PHE A 446 6.97 -8.53 3.80
N TRP A 447 8.24 -8.57 3.36
CA TRP A 447 9.06 -7.38 3.12
C TRP A 447 10.21 -7.63 2.15
N ALA A 448 10.94 -6.56 1.80
CA ALA A 448 12.13 -6.61 0.96
C ALA A 448 13.35 -5.96 1.63
N ASP A 449 14.55 -6.35 1.18
CA ASP A 449 15.81 -5.66 1.49
C ASP A 449 16.38 -4.94 0.26
N GLY A 450 17.35 -4.05 0.48
CA GLY A 450 18.10 -3.44 -0.60
C GLY A 450 19.12 -2.41 -0.14
N HIS A 451 19.90 -1.88 -1.10
CA HIS A 451 20.87 -0.82 -0.86
C HIS A 451 20.24 0.55 -1.12
N PRO A 452 19.99 1.38 -0.08
CA PRO A 452 19.14 2.56 -0.25
C PRO A 452 19.78 3.74 -0.98
N ARG A 453 21.09 3.71 -1.22
CA ARG A 453 21.84 4.81 -1.86
C ARG A 453 22.18 4.55 -3.32
N GLN A 454 21.84 3.38 -3.86
CA GLN A 454 22.12 3.02 -5.26
C GLN A 454 21.12 1.99 -5.75
N PHE A 455 21.04 1.82 -7.06
CA PHE A 455 20.31 0.71 -7.65
C PHE A 455 20.88 -0.61 -7.12
N SER A 456 20.00 -1.50 -6.70
CA SER A 456 20.37 -2.85 -6.25
C SER A 456 19.22 -3.83 -6.43
N ASP A 457 19.57 -5.09 -6.61
CA ASP A 457 18.63 -6.18 -6.42
C ASP A 457 18.11 -6.19 -4.98
N ALA A 458 16.84 -6.48 -4.84
CA ALA A 458 16.14 -6.66 -3.57
C ALA A 458 15.72 -8.13 -3.43
N ASN A 459 15.97 -8.69 -2.25
CA ASN A 459 15.41 -9.99 -1.89
C ASN A 459 14.10 -9.80 -1.15
N LEU A 460 13.22 -10.78 -1.28
CA LEU A 460 11.94 -10.82 -0.59
C LEU A 460 12.00 -11.82 0.57
N TYR A 461 11.33 -11.49 1.65
CA TYR A 461 11.31 -12.26 2.88
C TYR A 461 9.91 -12.31 3.47
N PHE A 462 9.64 -13.35 4.23
CA PHE A 462 8.56 -13.33 5.18
C PHE A 462 9.02 -13.88 6.55
N SER A 463 8.24 -13.61 7.58
CA SER A 463 8.49 -14.16 8.93
C SER A 463 7.26 -14.85 9.49
N ASN A 464 7.48 -15.73 10.45
CA ASN A 464 6.43 -16.32 11.27
C ASN A 464 6.28 -15.60 12.62
N ASN A 465 5.31 -16.03 13.44
CA ASN A 465 5.03 -15.45 14.74
C ASN A 465 6.10 -15.72 15.82
N LYS A 466 7.10 -16.56 15.52
CA LYS A 466 8.28 -16.80 16.36
C LYS A 466 9.43 -15.86 16.02
N GLY A 467 9.26 -15.03 14.99
CA GLY A 467 10.30 -14.16 14.46
C GLY A 467 11.34 -14.88 13.59
N GLU A 468 11.03 -16.12 13.15
CA GLU A 468 11.88 -16.81 12.20
C GLU A 468 11.69 -16.22 10.81
N VAL A 469 12.81 -15.94 10.14
CA VAL A 469 12.86 -15.28 8.83
C VAL A 469 13.11 -16.30 7.73
N PHE A 470 12.33 -16.20 6.66
CA PHE A 470 12.40 -17.09 5.50
C PHE A 470 12.62 -16.24 4.23
N PRO A 471 13.81 -16.32 3.62
CA PRO A 471 14.04 -15.71 2.32
C PRO A 471 13.26 -16.45 1.25
N LEU A 472 12.65 -15.71 0.35
CA LEU A 472 12.09 -16.26 -0.88
C LEU A 472 13.22 -16.50 -1.88
N PRO A 473 13.24 -17.65 -2.60
CA PRO A 473 14.34 -17.98 -3.49
C PRO A 473 14.40 -17.03 -4.68
N TYR A 474 15.56 -16.42 -4.91
CA TYR A 474 15.76 -15.53 -6.06
C TYR A 474 15.60 -16.26 -7.40
N GLN A 475 15.92 -17.57 -7.40
CA GLN A 475 15.71 -18.48 -8.52
C GLN A 475 15.52 -19.90 -8.00
N PHE A 476 14.61 -20.67 -8.60
CA PHE A 476 14.43 -22.10 -8.31
C PHE A 476 13.80 -22.83 -9.49
N THR A 477 13.91 -24.17 -9.46
CA THR A 477 13.30 -25.07 -10.43
C THR A 477 12.10 -25.80 -9.81
N GLY A 478 11.09 -26.11 -10.61
CA GLY A 478 9.85 -26.76 -10.15
C GLY A 478 8.74 -25.79 -9.84
N GLU A 479 7.57 -26.32 -9.48
CA GLU A 479 6.36 -25.54 -9.22
C GLU A 479 6.26 -25.04 -7.79
N HIS A 480 6.98 -25.68 -6.86
CA HIS A 480 6.99 -25.35 -5.43
C HIS A 480 8.39 -25.40 -4.85
N PHE A 481 8.68 -24.48 -3.96
CA PHE A 481 9.93 -24.42 -3.21
C PHE A 481 9.65 -24.63 -1.72
N LYS A 482 10.33 -25.59 -1.09
CA LYS A 482 10.25 -25.80 0.36
C LYS A 482 11.08 -24.75 1.07
N ILE A 483 10.42 -23.92 1.88
CA ILE A 483 11.09 -22.83 2.60
C ILE A 483 12.14 -23.35 3.58
N GLN A 484 13.20 -22.56 3.73
CA GLN A 484 14.27 -22.80 4.68
C GLN A 484 14.48 -21.54 5.52
N LYS A 485 14.69 -21.74 6.80
CA LYS A 485 15.00 -20.66 7.74
C LYS A 485 16.37 -20.09 7.41
N LYS A 486 16.48 -18.74 7.46
CA LYS A 486 17.74 -18.00 7.36
C LYS A 486 18.59 -18.16 8.62
#